data_2ada10d2fb729979c27e443fcc7cf864
#
_entry.id   2ada10d2fb729979c27e443fcc7cf864
#
_cell.length_a   1.000
_cell.length_b   1.000
_cell.length_c   1.000
_cell.angle_alpha   90.00
_cell.angle_beta   90.00
_cell.angle_gamma   90.00
#
_symmetry.space_group_name_H-M   'P 1'
#
loop_
_entity.id
_entity.type
_entity.pdbx_description
1 polymer ?
#
loop_
_entity_poly.entity_id
_entity_poly.type
_entity_poly.pdbx_seq_one_letter_code
_entity_poly.pdbx_strand_id
1 'polypeptide(L)'
;ISFFLIGISSWLLVTGIFTECNVLAKTAPEGKKIFAASDLAIEMGNIVPFILVVYFSKFLDKNINGIVAFVILFDIFTALFIAFTYNKIVNNSSILFLIGCFFSGVGGSTSMMCYFAFSSQYGSTAITALSTGIGATGLIGLSLGIAQGANKPPVRYPPSIYFICLSIVIFFSLIGYF
;
A
#
# COMPACT_ATOMS: atom_id res chain seq x y z
N ILE A 1 18.46 9.19 -3.66
CA ILE A 1 17.32 9.52 -2.76
C ILE A 1 15.99 9.18 -3.44
N SER A 2 15.74 9.63 -4.68
CA SER A 2 14.49 9.43 -5.43
C SER A 2 14.04 7.95 -5.47
N PHE A 3 14.89 7.03 -5.89
CA PHE A 3 14.56 5.61 -5.94
C PHE A 3 14.28 4.99 -4.58
N PHE A 4 14.92 5.48 -3.51
CA PHE A 4 14.60 5.07 -2.15
C PHE A 4 13.17 5.49 -1.75
N LEU A 5 12.78 6.73 -2.07
CA LEU A 5 11.43 7.21 -1.80
C LEU A 5 10.37 6.45 -2.61
N ILE A 6 10.63 6.21 -3.90
CA ILE A 6 9.77 5.37 -4.74
C ILE A 6 9.63 3.97 -4.14
N GLY A 7 10.72 3.38 -3.65
CA GLY A 7 10.70 2.07 -2.99
C GLY A 7 9.80 2.03 -1.76
N ILE A 8 9.80 3.09 -0.95
CA ILE A 8 8.93 3.20 0.23
C ILE A 8 7.44 3.12 -0.17
N SER A 9 7.01 3.73 -1.27
CA SER A 9 5.60 3.71 -1.65
C SER A 9 5.09 2.33 -2.04
N SER A 10 5.96 1.42 -2.45
CA SER A 10 5.60 0.14 -3.06
C SER A 10 4.69 -0.75 -2.18
N TRP A 11 5.12 -1.09 -0.96
CA TRP A 11 4.38 -2.00 -0.07
C TRP A 11 3.91 -1.33 1.23
N LEU A 12 4.06 -0.02 1.33
CA LEU A 12 3.77 0.70 2.56
C LEU A 12 2.30 0.57 2.97
N LEU A 13 1.38 0.65 2.02
CA LEU A 13 -0.05 0.55 2.29
C LEU A 13 -0.45 -0.86 2.74
N VAL A 14 0.05 -1.91 2.09
CA VAL A 14 -0.17 -3.31 2.47
C VAL A 14 0.34 -3.57 3.89
N THR A 15 1.57 -3.15 4.18
CA THR A 15 2.18 -3.27 5.51
C THR A 15 1.36 -2.51 6.56
N GLY A 16 0.85 -1.32 6.19
CA GLY A 16 -0.02 -0.52 7.04
C GLY A 16 -1.35 -1.20 7.35
N ILE A 17 -1.98 -1.84 6.38
CA ILE A 17 -3.21 -2.61 6.56
C ILE A 17 -2.99 -3.70 7.60
N PHE A 18 -1.93 -4.50 7.48
CA PHE A 18 -1.64 -5.56 8.45
C PHE A 18 -1.36 -5.01 9.86
N THR A 19 -0.70 -3.86 9.97
CA THR A 19 -0.47 -3.19 11.25
C THR A 19 -1.80 -2.79 11.90
N GLU A 20 -2.72 -2.20 11.12
CA GLU A 20 -4.03 -1.73 11.59
C GLU A 20 -5.04 -2.86 11.84
N CYS A 21 -4.89 -4.03 11.24
CA CYS A 21 -5.78 -5.16 11.46
C CYS A 21 -5.93 -5.52 12.95
N ASN A 22 -4.90 -5.30 13.77
CA ASN A 22 -4.97 -5.50 15.24
C ASN A 22 -5.98 -4.55 15.91
N VAL A 23 -6.07 -3.33 15.43
CA VAL A 23 -7.02 -2.31 15.92
C VAL A 23 -8.41 -2.62 15.37
N LEU A 24 -8.51 -2.89 14.06
CA LEU A 24 -9.76 -3.18 13.37
C LEU A 24 -10.44 -4.45 13.86
N ALA A 25 -9.67 -5.49 14.25
CA ALA A 25 -10.23 -6.73 14.80
C ALA A 25 -11.07 -6.53 16.07
N LYS A 26 -10.94 -5.38 16.75
CA LYS A 26 -11.73 -5.05 17.95
C LYS A 26 -13.06 -4.37 17.61
N THR A 27 -13.17 -3.77 16.43
CA THR A 27 -14.31 -2.94 16.01
C THR A 27 -15.04 -3.47 14.78
N ALA A 28 -14.35 -4.23 13.94
CA ALA A 28 -14.92 -4.83 12.73
C ALA A 28 -15.90 -5.97 13.09
N PRO A 29 -17.00 -6.12 12.34
CA PRO A 29 -17.97 -7.21 12.55
C PRO A 29 -17.36 -8.60 12.36
N GLU A 30 -16.34 -8.73 11.52
CA GLU A 30 -15.57 -9.96 11.31
C GLU A 30 -14.70 -10.35 12.50
N GLY A 31 -14.41 -9.42 13.42
CA GLY A 31 -13.50 -9.64 14.53
C GLY A 31 -12.11 -10.08 14.05
N LYS A 32 -11.53 -11.11 14.65
CA LYS A 32 -10.20 -11.62 14.26
C LYS A 32 -10.12 -12.16 12.83
N LYS A 33 -11.26 -12.50 12.21
CA LYS A 33 -11.29 -12.97 10.81
C LYS A 33 -10.94 -11.87 9.82
N ILE A 34 -10.93 -10.60 10.23
CA ILE A 34 -10.54 -9.47 9.38
C ILE A 34 -9.12 -9.64 8.82
N PHE A 35 -8.20 -10.26 9.56
CA PHE A 35 -6.85 -10.56 9.10
C PHE A 35 -6.86 -11.44 7.85
N ALA A 36 -7.52 -12.60 7.94
CA ALA A 36 -7.59 -13.54 6.82
C ALA A 36 -8.40 -12.97 5.64
N ALA A 37 -9.46 -12.19 5.93
CA ALA A 37 -10.25 -11.55 4.89
C ALA A 37 -9.44 -10.46 4.15
N SER A 38 -8.65 -9.66 4.88
CA SER A 38 -7.78 -8.64 4.30
C SER A 38 -6.68 -9.27 3.45
N ASP A 39 -6.04 -10.31 3.95
CA ASP A 39 -4.99 -11.05 3.26
C ASP A 39 -5.54 -11.65 1.95
N LEU A 40 -6.67 -12.34 2.00
CA LEU A 40 -7.33 -12.87 0.82
C LEU A 40 -7.66 -11.78 -0.20
N ALA A 41 -8.17 -10.63 0.24
CA ALA A 41 -8.51 -9.52 -0.64
C ALA A 41 -7.25 -8.95 -1.32
N ILE A 42 -6.14 -8.79 -0.59
CA ILE A 42 -4.85 -8.36 -1.12
C ILE A 42 -4.34 -9.36 -2.16
N GLU A 43 -4.35 -10.65 -1.84
CA GLU A 43 -3.89 -11.70 -2.75
C GLU A 43 -4.72 -11.78 -4.03
N MET A 44 -6.03 -11.58 -3.94
CA MET A 44 -6.87 -11.46 -5.14
C MET A 44 -6.48 -10.23 -5.99
N GLY A 45 -6.08 -9.13 -5.36
CA GLY A 45 -5.55 -7.95 -6.04
C GLY A 45 -4.26 -8.24 -6.82
N ASN A 46 -3.42 -9.13 -6.31
CA ASN A 46 -2.14 -9.51 -6.94
C ASN A 46 -2.31 -10.23 -8.30
N ILE A 47 -3.50 -10.74 -8.61
CA ILE A 47 -3.81 -11.35 -9.92
C ILE A 47 -3.83 -10.30 -11.04
N VAL A 48 -4.26 -9.09 -10.74
CA VAL A 48 -4.42 -8.02 -11.75
C VAL A 48 -3.11 -7.65 -12.44
N PRO A 49 -2.00 -7.36 -11.73
CA PRO A 49 -0.71 -7.08 -12.38
C PRO A 49 -0.18 -8.27 -13.19
N PHE A 50 -0.42 -9.49 -12.76
CA PHE A 50 -0.06 -10.66 -13.55
C PHE A 50 -0.75 -10.65 -14.93
N ILE A 51 -2.06 -10.39 -14.97
CA ILE A 51 -2.83 -10.23 -16.20
C ILE A 51 -2.27 -9.07 -17.05
N LEU A 52 -1.98 -7.92 -16.40
CA LEU A 52 -1.42 -6.76 -17.10
C LEU A 52 -0.09 -7.07 -17.79
N VAL A 53 0.79 -7.82 -17.15
CA VAL A 53 2.08 -8.20 -17.76
C VAL A 53 1.90 -9.18 -18.90
N VAL A 54 1.07 -10.21 -18.75
CA VAL A 54 0.86 -11.22 -19.77
C VAL A 54 0.28 -10.60 -21.06
N TYR A 55 -0.69 -9.70 -20.93
CA TYR A 55 -1.41 -9.17 -22.10
C TYR A 55 -0.92 -7.80 -22.57
N PHE A 56 -0.29 -7.00 -21.70
CA PHE A 56 0.03 -5.60 -21.96
C PHE A 56 1.52 -5.27 -21.76
N SER A 57 2.44 -6.24 -21.76
CA SER A 57 3.89 -6.02 -21.52
C SER A 57 4.47 -4.91 -22.40
N LYS A 58 4.20 -4.93 -23.71
CA LYS A 58 4.70 -3.91 -24.64
C LYS A 58 4.20 -2.50 -24.35
N PHE A 59 2.96 -2.38 -23.86
CA PHE A 59 2.40 -1.10 -23.44
C PHE A 59 3.05 -0.60 -22.14
N LEU A 60 3.28 -1.51 -21.19
CA LEU A 60 3.94 -1.24 -19.92
C LEU A 60 5.37 -0.73 -20.16
N ASP A 61 6.15 -1.42 -20.97
CA ASP A 61 7.53 -1.04 -21.30
C ASP A 61 7.60 0.34 -21.96
N LYS A 62 6.71 0.62 -22.91
CA LYS A 62 6.68 1.90 -23.62
C LYS A 62 6.30 3.08 -22.73
N ASN A 63 5.43 2.86 -21.72
CA ASN A 63 4.85 3.92 -20.90
C ASN A 63 5.29 3.84 -19.45
N ILE A 64 6.41 3.17 -19.15
CA ILE A 64 6.83 2.85 -17.78
C ILE A 64 6.86 4.08 -16.85
N ASN A 65 7.33 5.23 -17.35
CA ASN A 65 7.39 6.47 -16.57
C ASN A 65 5.99 6.91 -16.11
N GLY A 66 5.04 6.99 -17.04
CA GLY A 66 3.66 7.38 -16.70
C GLY A 66 2.99 6.38 -15.75
N ILE A 67 3.30 5.09 -15.91
CA ILE A 67 2.75 4.02 -15.08
C ILE A 67 3.28 4.12 -13.64
N VAL A 68 4.57 4.40 -13.43
CA VAL A 68 5.15 4.62 -12.10
C VAL A 68 4.41 5.74 -11.37
N ALA A 69 4.25 6.91 -12.01
CA ALA A 69 3.52 8.03 -11.42
C ALA A 69 2.04 7.66 -11.14
N PHE A 70 1.39 6.96 -12.06
CA PHE A 70 0.01 6.50 -11.89
C PHE A 70 -0.14 5.56 -10.70
N VAL A 71 0.76 4.61 -10.52
CA VAL A 71 0.72 3.65 -9.40
C VAL A 71 0.88 4.37 -8.06
N ILE A 72 1.82 5.33 -7.96
CA ILE A 72 1.99 6.13 -6.73
C ILE A 72 0.71 6.90 -6.41
N LEU A 73 0.10 7.55 -7.41
CA LEU A 73 -1.18 8.26 -7.24
C LEU A 73 -2.31 7.30 -6.84
N PHE A 74 -2.38 6.14 -7.46
CA PHE A 74 -3.37 5.11 -7.15
C PHE A 74 -3.25 4.66 -5.68
N ASP A 75 -2.05 4.45 -5.16
CA ASP A 75 -1.81 4.08 -3.78
C ASP A 75 -2.21 5.21 -2.80
N ILE A 76 -1.96 6.48 -3.16
CA ILE A 76 -2.43 7.64 -2.37
C ILE A 76 -3.96 7.63 -2.28
N PHE A 77 -4.65 7.48 -3.42
CA PHE A 77 -6.11 7.42 -3.44
C PHE A 77 -6.66 6.23 -2.68
N THR A 78 -6.03 5.06 -2.78
CA THR A 78 -6.41 3.87 -2.04
C THR A 78 -6.24 4.07 -0.54
N ALA A 79 -5.14 4.67 -0.09
CA ALA A 79 -4.92 5.00 1.32
C ALA A 79 -5.99 5.96 1.86
N LEU A 80 -6.33 7.01 1.11
CA LEU A 80 -7.39 7.94 1.47
C LEU A 80 -8.77 7.25 1.45
N PHE A 81 -9.05 6.41 0.46
CA PHE A 81 -10.28 5.64 0.41
C PHE A 81 -10.46 4.80 1.68
N ILE A 82 -9.41 4.07 2.10
CA ILE A 82 -9.43 3.29 3.34
C ILE A 82 -9.62 4.21 4.55
N ALA A 83 -8.91 5.34 4.62
CA ALA A 83 -9.01 6.29 5.72
C ALA A 83 -10.44 6.78 5.98
N PHE A 84 -11.25 6.95 4.91
CA PHE A 84 -12.62 7.44 5.01
C PHE A 84 -13.69 6.34 5.05
N THR A 85 -13.33 5.09 4.77
CA THR A 85 -14.29 3.99 4.65
C THR A 85 -14.10 2.84 5.62
N TYR A 86 -12.97 2.75 6.31
CA TYR A 86 -12.60 1.62 7.16
C TYR A 86 -13.64 1.25 8.22
N ASN A 87 -14.41 2.23 8.74
CA ASN A 87 -15.42 2.04 9.78
C ASN A 87 -16.84 1.92 9.23
N LYS A 88 -17.02 2.00 7.92
CA LYS A 88 -18.35 1.90 7.29
C LYS A 88 -18.73 0.43 7.12
N ILE A 89 -19.69 -0.01 7.92
CA ILE A 89 -20.24 -1.37 7.89
C ILE A 89 -21.41 -1.41 6.91
N VAL A 90 -21.37 -2.33 5.95
CA VAL A 90 -22.45 -2.58 4.99
C VAL A 90 -22.87 -4.05 5.13
N ASN A 91 -24.15 -4.30 5.37
CA ASN A 91 -24.68 -5.65 5.56
C ASN A 91 -23.92 -6.49 6.61
N ASN A 92 -23.58 -5.87 7.74
CA ASN A 92 -22.79 -6.48 8.81
C ASN A 92 -21.41 -6.99 8.36
N SER A 93 -20.81 -6.33 7.37
CA SER A 93 -19.47 -6.62 6.85
C SER A 93 -18.68 -5.35 6.57
N SER A 94 -17.35 -5.41 6.74
CA SER A 94 -16.39 -4.34 6.44
C SER A 94 -16.01 -4.32 4.95
N ILE A 95 -16.99 -4.52 4.05
CA ILE A 95 -16.74 -4.73 2.62
C ILE A 95 -15.97 -3.58 1.97
N LEU A 96 -16.22 -2.33 2.38
CA LEU A 96 -15.51 -1.17 1.81
C LEU A 96 -14.03 -1.18 2.20
N PHE A 97 -13.71 -1.61 3.41
CA PHE A 97 -12.33 -1.81 3.83
C PHE A 97 -11.67 -2.93 3.01
N LEU A 98 -12.37 -4.06 2.80
CA LEU A 98 -11.85 -5.17 1.98
C LEU A 98 -11.65 -4.79 0.51
N ILE A 99 -12.51 -3.93 -0.06
CA ILE A 99 -12.29 -3.35 -1.39
C ILE A 99 -10.99 -2.49 -1.40
N GLY A 100 -10.75 -1.72 -0.35
CA GLY A 100 -9.49 -0.99 -0.17
C GLY A 100 -8.28 -1.93 -0.09
N CYS A 101 -8.40 -3.07 0.62
CA CYS A 101 -7.37 -4.10 0.68
C CYS A 101 -7.08 -4.70 -0.71
N PHE A 102 -8.11 -5.01 -1.48
CA PHE A 102 -7.97 -5.48 -2.86
C PHE A 102 -7.19 -4.46 -3.72
N PHE A 103 -7.57 -3.18 -3.68
CA PHE A 103 -6.87 -2.14 -4.43
C PHE A 103 -5.42 -1.96 -3.95
N SER A 104 -5.16 -2.10 -2.65
CA SER A 104 -3.79 -2.04 -2.14
C SER A 104 -2.92 -3.22 -2.64
N GLY A 105 -3.52 -4.41 -2.82
CA GLY A 105 -2.87 -5.54 -3.47
C GLY A 105 -2.53 -5.25 -4.94
N VAL A 106 -3.48 -4.67 -5.68
CA VAL A 106 -3.24 -4.24 -7.08
C VAL A 106 -2.10 -3.24 -7.15
N GLY A 107 -2.11 -2.19 -6.33
CA GLY A 107 -1.07 -1.16 -6.29
C GLY A 107 0.29 -1.73 -5.89
N GLY A 108 0.36 -2.46 -4.77
CA GLY A 108 1.59 -3.04 -4.24
C GLY A 108 2.28 -3.98 -5.22
N SER A 109 1.54 -4.89 -5.84
CA SER A 109 2.12 -5.84 -6.82
C SER A 109 2.49 -5.16 -8.14
N THR A 110 1.67 -4.20 -8.63
CA THR A 110 2.00 -3.44 -9.84
C THR A 110 3.25 -2.59 -9.61
N SER A 111 3.39 -1.97 -8.44
CA SER A 111 4.56 -1.18 -8.09
C SER A 111 5.84 -2.00 -8.11
N MET A 112 5.83 -3.21 -7.52
CA MET A 112 7.01 -4.09 -7.51
C MET A 112 7.50 -4.36 -8.93
N MET A 113 6.60 -4.68 -9.86
CA MET A 113 6.97 -4.98 -11.24
C MET A 113 7.47 -3.75 -11.98
N CYS A 114 6.72 -2.64 -11.90
CA CYS A 114 7.02 -1.43 -12.65
C CYS A 114 8.23 -0.66 -12.10
N TYR A 115 8.41 -0.63 -10.78
CA TYR A 115 9.51 0.14 -10.18
C TYR A 115 10.87 -0.53 -10.41
N PHE A 116 10.95 -1.87 -10.40
CA PHE A 116 12.17 -2.57 -10.76
C PHE A 116 12.50 -2.39 -12.24
N ALA A 117 11.51 -2.50 -13.14
CA ALA A 117 11.71 -2.25 -14.56
C ALA A 117 12.14 -0.81 -14.84
N PHE A 118 11.56 0.16 -14.14
CA PHE A 118 11.94 1.57 -14.22
C PHE A 118 13.36 1.80 -13.68
N SER A 119 13.68 1.30 -12.49
CA SER A 119 14.99 1.52 -11.86
C SER A 119 16.14 0.85 -12.61
N SER A 120 15.89 -0.25 -13.31
CA SER A 120 16.90 -0.96 -14.10
C SER A 120 17.48 -0.10 -15.23
N GLN A 121 16.74 0.88 -15.72
CA GLN A 121 17.20 1.83 -16.75
C GLN A 121 18.29 2.80 -16.22
N TYR A 122 18.40 2.94 -14.88
CA TYR A 122 19.33 3.85 -14.20
C TYR A 122 20.50 3.14 -13.52
N GLY A 123 20.62 1.83 -13.70
CA GLY A 123 21.73 1.02 -13.22
C GLY A 123 21.56 0.44 -11.81
N SER A 124 22.60 -0.29 -11.36
CA SER A 124 22.54 -1.07 -10.12
C SER A 124 22.32 -0.24 -8.85
N THR A 125 22.87 0.95 -8.79
CA THR A 125 22.68 1.87 -7.63
C THR A 125 21.22 2.25 -7.44
N ALA A 126 20.48 2.46 -8.54
CA ALA A 126 19.06 2.78 -8.51
C ALA A 126 18.24 1.59 -7.97
N ILE A 127 18.55 0.37 -8.44
CA ILE A 127 17.93 -0.87 -7.98
C ILE A 127 18.19 -1.09 -6.49
N THR A 128 19.44 -0.88 -6.03
CA THR A 128 19.80 -1.02 -4.62
C THR A 128 19.05 -0.01 -3.75
N ALA A 129 18.98 1.26 -4.19
CA ALA A 129 18.24 2.29 -3.47
C ALA A 129 16.73 1.97 -3.40
N LEU A 130 16.14 1.50 -4.50
CA LEU A 130 14.74 1.04 -4.55
C LEU A 130 14.51 -0.10 -3.54
N SER A 131 15.33 -1.15 -3.60
CA SER A 131 15.21 -2.32 -2.72
C SER A 131 15.35 -1.93 -1.24
N THR A 132 16.25 -1.00 -0.92
CA THR A 132 16.41 -0.48 0.44
C THR A 132 15.14 0.27 0.88
N GLY A 133 14.54 1.07 -0.01
CA GLY A 133 13.27 1.75 0.24
C GLY A 133 12.12 0.77 0.51
N ILE A 134 12.01 -0.29 -0.28
CA ILE A 134 11.04 -1.37 -0.08
C ILE A 134 11.24 -2.00 1.30
N GLY A 135 12.47 -2.32 1.69
CA GLY A 135 12.77 -2.85 3.02
C GLY A 135 12.40 -1.90 4.18
N ALA A 136 12.40 -0.59 3.94
CA ALA A 136 12.04 0.41 4.95
C ALA A 136 10.52 0.51 5.20
N THR A 137 9.67 -0.02 4.34
CA THR A 137 8.20 0.07 4.47
C THR A 137 7.68 -0.49 5.79
N GLY A 138 8.21 -1.65 6.19
CA GLY A 138 7.86 -2.30 7.45
C GLY A 138 8.20 -1.45 8.66
N LEU A 139 9.37 -0.79 8.65
CA LEU A 139 9.81 0.08 9.74
C LEU A 139 8.90 1.31 9.85
N ILE A 140 8.51 1.92 8.74
CA ILE A 140 7.63 3.09 8.72
C ILE A 140 6.24 2.72 9.22
N GLY A 141 5.63 1.66 8.67
CA GLY A 141 4.31 1.20 9.09
C GLY A 141 4.27 0.82 10.58
N LEU A 142 5.27 0.08 11.05
CA LEU A 142 5.38 -0.30 12.46
C LEU A 142 5.59 0.91 13.37
N SER A 143 6.44 1.87 12.99
CA SER A 143 6.71 3.08 13.77
C SER A 143 5.44 3.91 13.96
N LEU A 144 4.63 4.07 12.91
CA LEU A 144 3.33 4.73 12.99
C LEU A 144 2.35 3.95 13.88
N GLY A 145 2.30 2.62 13.79
CA GLY A 145 1.48 1.78 14.66
C GLY A 145 1.90 1.86 16.14
N ILE A 146 3.19 1.93 16.43
CA ILE A 146 3.71 2.14 17.80
C ILE A 146 3.31 3.54 18.30
N ALA A 147 3.46 4.57 17.46
CA ALA A 147 3.07 5.94 17.81
C ALA A 147 1.55 6.04 18.09
N GLN A 148 0.73 5.30 17.35
CA GLN A 148 -0.71 5.17 17.59
C GLN A 148 -1.02 4.46 18.91
N GLY A 149 -0.13 3.59 19.38
CA GLY A 149 -0.39 2.76 20.54
C GLY A 149 -1.29 1.57 20.21
N ALA A 150 -1.20 1.02 19.02
CA ALA A 150 -2.06 -0.05 18.50
C ALA A 150 -2.12 -1.29 19.43
N ASN A 151 -1.04 -1.56 20.19
CA ASN A 151 -0.95 -2.67 21.14
C ASN A 151 -1.56 -2.38 22.51
N LYS A 152 -1.85 -1.08 22.83
CA LYS A 152 -2.33 -0.66 24.17
C LYS A 152 -3.60 0.18 24.02
N PRO A 153 -4.79 -0.40 24.17
CA PRO A 153 -6.03 0.40 24.15
C PRO A 153 -6.12 1.30 25.41
N PRO A 154 -6.74 2.49 25.31
CA PRO A 154 -7.27 3.04 24.06
C PRO A 154 -6.18 3.53 23.13
N VAL A 155 -6.37 3.37 21.81
CA VAL A 155 -5.45 3.93 20.80
C VAL A 155 -5.43 5.46 20.86
N ARG A 156 -4.27 6.08 20.61
CA ARG A 156 -4.09 7.54 20.70
C ARG A 156 -4.81 8.30 19.59
N TYR A 157 -4.91 7.68 18.40
CA TYR A 157 -5.64 8.24 17.26
C TYR A 157 -6.27 7.11 16.42
N PRO A 158 -7.37 7.39 15.72
CA PRO A 158 -8.11 6.40 14.95
C PRO A 158 -7.34 5.93 13.72
N PRO A 159 -7.69 4.76 13.15
CA PRO A 159 -7.10 4.24 11.92
C PRO A 159 -7.16 5.20 10.73
N SER A 160 -8.16 6.10 10.65
CA SER A 160 -8.22 7.13 9.61
C SER A 160 -6.97 8.02 9.59
N ILE A 161 -6.52 8.49 10.75
CA ILE A 161 -5.31 9.31 10.85
C ILE A 161 -4.08 8.50 10.45
N TYR A 162 -4.01 7.23 10.83
CA TYR A 162 -2.93 6.34 10.43
C TYR A 162 -2.83 6.25 8.91
N PHE A 163 -3.93 5.96 8.20
CA PHE A 163 -3.94 5.86 6.72
C PHE A 163 -3.69 7.20 6.03
N ILE A 164 -4.11 8.32 6.63
CA ILE A 164 -3.75 9.67 6.14
C ILE A 164 -2.23 9.89 6.26
N CYS A 165 -1.60 9.51 7.38
CA CYS A 165 -0.15 9.59 7.52
C CYS A 165 0.58 8.73 6.46
N LEU A 166 0.09 7.52 6.18
CA LEU A 166 0.63 6.69 5.10
C LEU A 166 0.50 7.39 3.74
N SER A 167 -0.66 7.99 3.44
CA SER A 167 -0.86 8.70 2.17
C SER A 167 0.10 9.89 2.02
N ILE A 168 0.42 10.59 3.10
CA ILE A 168 1.42 11.67 3.11
C ILE A 168 2.81 11.12 2.81
N VAL A 169 3.20 10.00 3.41
CA VAL A 169 4.50 9.36 3.12
C VAL A 169 4.58 8.94 1.66
N ILE A 170 3.52 8.33 1.11
CA ILE A 170 3.46 7.97 -0.32
C ILE A 170 3.51 9.22 -1.21
N PHE A 171 2.90 10.33 -0.79
CA PHE A 171 2.98 11.60 -1.52
C PHE A 171 4.41 12.14 -1.62
N PHE A 172 5.24 11.99 -0.58
CA PHE A 172 6.67 12.30 -0.67
C PHE A 172 7.40 11.45 -1.71
N SER A 173 6.96 10.22 -1.95
CA SER A 173 7.49 9.38 -3.02
C SER A 173 7.15 9.92 -4.41
N LEU A 174 5.98 10.52 -4.57
CA LEU A 174 5.61 11.21 -5.80
C LEU A 174 6.50 12.44 -6.07
N ILE A 175 6.81 13.22 -5.03
CA ILE A 175 7.78 14.34 -5.15
C ILE A 175 9.17 13.82 -5.51
N GLY A 176 9.59 12.69 -4.95
CA GLY A 176 10.86 12.06 -5.28
C GLY A 176 10.93 11.49 -6.71
N TYR A 177 9.78 11.24 -7.33
CA TYR A 177 9.69 10.79 -8.71
C TYR A 177 9.93 11.94 -9.70
N PHE A 178 9.41 13.14 -9.45
CA PHE A 178 9.61 14.34 -10.29
C PHE A 178 10.92 15.06 -9.94
#